data_e9fca2d67a1a6c077d8fdfae75a6e381
#
_entry.id   e9fca2d67a1a6c077d8fdfae75a6e381
#
_cell.length_a   1.000
_cell.length_b   1.000
_cell.length_c   1.000
_cell.angle_alpha   90.00
_cell.angle_beta   90.00
_cell.angle_gamma   90.00
#
_symmetry.space_group_name_H-M   'P 1'
#
loop_
_entity.id
_entity.type
_entity.pdbx_description
1 polymer ?
#
loop_
_entity_poly.entity_id
_entity_poly.type
_entity_poly.pdbx_seq_one_letter_code
_entity_poly.pdbx_strand_id
1 'polypeptide(L)'
;MELRSVEELMDLLYACRGERPPAGPGGGPGDPHGHALRTAALLRRRRPADKELQVAGLVSPVGRLLWPGDPAARTADVVRPLLGARVARLVRRQAHPGAWVHDDDLASLRQADDEARTADFDAGVLEDWRTVLELTAARNSRLGAVD
;
A
#
# COMPACT_ATOMS: atom_id res chain seq x y z
N MET A 1 -14.59 6.60 7.06
CA MET A 1 -14.32 5.15 7.10
C MET A 1 -13.00 4.91 7.81
N GLU A 2 -12.97 3.96 8.73
CA GLU A 2 -11.75 3.51 9.38
C GLU A 2 -11.72 1.99 9.37
N LEU A 3 -10.59 1.43 9.04
CA LEU A 3 -10.41 -0.02 9.06
C LEU A 3 -10.05 -0.47 10.47
N ARG A 4 -10.78 -1.47 10.97
CA ARG A 4 -10.60 -1.97 12.34
C ARG A 4 -10.02 -3.38 12.39
N SER A 5 -10.03 -4.10 11.28
CA SER A 5 -9.51 -5.46 11.22
C SER A 5 -8.86 -5.75 9.88
N VAL A 6 -7.96 -6.74 9.89
CA VAL A 6 -7.33 -7.22 8.67
C VAL A 6 -8.37 -7.76 7.70
N GLU A 7 -9.44 -8.39 8.21
CA GLU A 7 -10.52 -8.88 7.36
C GLU A 7 -11.19 -7.75 6.59
N GLU A 8 -11.47 -6.63 7.25
CA GLU A 8 -12.06 -5.46 6.57
C GLU A 8 -11.11 -4.93 5.48
N LEU A 9 -9.82 -4.88 5.77
CA LEU A 9 -8.83 -4.43 4.80
C LEU A 9 -8.74 -5.40 3.62
N MET A 10 -8.72 -6.71 3.88
CA MET A 10 -8.68 -7.72 2.83
C MET A 10 -9.92 -7.61 1.94
N ASP A 11 -11.08 -7.43 2.53
CA ASP A 11 -12.34 -7.27 1.77
C ASP A 11 -12.26 -6.04 0.85
N LEU A 12 -11.73 -4.93 1.37
CA LEU A 12 -11.56 -3.71 0.58
C LEU A 12 -10.62 -3.92 -0.59
N LEU A 13 -9.49 -4.58 -0.35
CA LEU A 13 -8.51 -4.87 -1.40
C LEU A 13 -9.09 -5.83 -2.46
N TYR A 14 -9.86 -6.82 -2.04
CA TYR A 14 -10.53 -7.73 -2.98
C TYR A 14 -11.60 -7.00 -3.81
N ALA A 15 -12.29 -6.04 -3.20
CA ALA A 15 -13.31 -5.26 -3.92
C ALA A 15 -12.71 -4.46 -5.08
N CYS A 16 -11.42 -4.15 -5.03
CA CYS A 16 -10.72 -3.43 -6.08
C CYS A 16 -10.19 -4.34 -7.20
N ARG A 17 -10.33 -5.65 -7.04
CA ARG A 17 -9.84 -6.60 -8.02
C ARG A 17 -10.65 -6.49 -9.31
N GLY A 18 -9.93 -6.34 -10.43
CA GLY A 18 -10.57 -6.21 -11.74
C GLY A 18 -11.11 -4.84 -12.04
N GLU A 19 -11.18 -3.94 -11.05
CA GLU A 19 -11.60 -2.57 -11.29
C GLU A 19 -10.49 -1.82 -12.03
N ARG A 20 -10.91 -0.92 -12.92
CA ARG A 20 -9.96 -0.09 -13.66
C ARG A 20 -10.20 1.37 -13.30
N PRO A 21 -9.13 2.14 -13.05
CA PRO A 21 -9.29 3.57 -12.84
C PRO A 21 -9.85 4.20 -14.12
N PRO A 22 -10.56 5.34 -14.01
CA PRO A 22 -11.01 6.07 -15.18
C PRO A 22 -9.84 6.34 -16.13
N ALA A 23 -10.08 6.19 -17.42
CA ALA A 23 -9.06 6.42 -18.43
C ALA A 23 -8.53 7.85 -18.32
N GLY A 24 -7.25 7.98 -18.01
CA GLY A 24 -6.56 9.27 -17.93
C GLY A 24 -5.17 9.15 -18.53
N PRO A 25 -4.50 10.30 -18.76
CA PRO A 25 -3.12 10.27 -19.27
C PRO A 25 -2.25 9.46 -18.29
N GLY A 26 -1.59 8.44 -18.79
CA GLY A 26 -0.77 7.57 -17.97
C GLY A 26 -1.47 6.37 -17.37
N GLY A 27 -2.72 6.14 -17.76
CA GLY A 27 -3.43 4.92 -17.39
C GLY A 27 -2.76 3.72 -18.03
N GLY A 28 -1.87 3.03 -17.27
CA GLY A 28 -1.24 1.82 -17.75
C GLY A 28 -2.21 0.66 -17.83
N PRO A 29 -1.89 -0.38 -18.60
CA PRO A 29 -2.68 -1.60 -18.66
C PRO A 29 -2.46 -2.37 -17.35
N GLY A 30 -3.45 -2.47 -16.53
CA GLY A 30 -3.36 -3.25 -15.32
C GLY A 30 -4.31 -2.76 -14.26
N ASP A 31 -4.90 -3.68 -13.53
CA ASP A 31 -5.77 -3.29 -12.44
C ASP A 31 -4.94 -2.85 -11.22
N PRO A 32 -5.49 -1.97 -10.38
CA PRO A 32 -4.79 -1.52 -9.16
C PRO A 32 -4.44 -2.65 -8.21
N HIS A 33 -5.23 -3.72 -8.20
CA HIS A 33 -4.99 -4.89 -7.37
C HIS A 33 -3.68 -5.59 -7.77
N GLY A 34 -3.50 -5.88 -9.06
CA GLY A 34 -2.27 -6.49 -9.56
C GLY A 34 -1.07 -5.59 -9.38
N HIS A 35 -1.23 -4.29 -9.62
CA HIS A 35 -0.18 -3.31 -9.41
C HIS A 35 0.27 -3.29 -7.94
N ALA A 36 -0.70 -3.31 -7.01
CA ALA A 36 -0.42 -3.33 -5.58
C ALA A 36 0.39 -4.57 -5.17
N LEU A 37 0.00 -5.74 -5.67
CA LEU A 37 0.71 -6.98 -5.38
C LEU A 37 2.15 -6.95 -5.90
N ARG A 38 2.36 -6.44 -7.11
CA ARG A 38 3.72 -6.33 -7.68
C ARG A 38 4.57 -5.34 -6.92
N THR A 39 4.01 -4.19 -6.54
CA THR A 39 4.72 -3.18 -5.75
C THR A 39 5.19 -3.76 -4.43
N ALA A 40 4.28 -4.42 -3.71
CA ALA A 40 4.59 -5.03 -2.42
C ALA A 40 5.64 -6.15 -2.57
N ALA A 41 5.55 -6.95 -3.63
CA ALA A 41 6.52 -8.01 -3.88
C ALA A 41 7.92 -7.48 -4.15
N LEU A 42 8.02 -6.39 -4.91
CA LEU A 42 9.32 -5.74 -5.17
C LEU A 42 9.92 -5.16 -3.89
N LEU A 43 9.10 -4.57 -3.03
CA LEU A 43 9.56 -4.06 -1.74
C LEU A 43 10.04 -5.19 -0.83
N ARG A 44 9.35 -6.33 -0.83
CA ARG A 44 9.77 -7.49 -0.05
C ARG A 44 11.14 -8.00 -0.50
N ARG A 45 11.43 -7.96 -1.79
CA ARG A 45 12.75 -8.35 -2.31
C ARG A 45 13.85 -7.40 -1.87
N ARG A 46 13.57 -6.11 -1.84
CA ARG A 46 14.55 -5.07 -1.50
C ARG A 46 14.72 -4.86 -0.01
N ARG A 47 13.61 -4.95 0.72
CA ARG A 47 13.54 -4.68 2.16
C ARG A 47 12.77 -5.79 2.86
N PRO A 48 13.30 -7.02 2.91
CA PRO A 48 12.54 -8.17 3.44
C PRO A 48 12.15 -8.03 4.90
N ALA A 49 12.91 -7.27 5.69
CA ALA A 49 12.61 -7.08 7.11
C ALA A 49 11.62 -5.93 7.37
N ASP A 50 11.38 -5.07 6.39
CA ASP A 50 10.53 -3.90 6.57
C ASP A 50 9.09 -4.15 6.12
N LYS A 51 8.32 -4.80 6.96
CA LYS A 51 6.94 -5.17 6.66
C LYS A 51 6.04 -3.96 6.49
N GLU A 52 6.27 -2.90 7.27
CA GLU A 52 5.48 -1.67 7.17
C GLU A 52 5.64 -0.98 5.81
N LEU A 53 6.85 -0.97 5.28
CA LEU A 53 7.10 -0.42 3.95
C LEU A 53 6.41 -1.25 2.86
N GLN A 54 6.47 -2.57 2.97
CA GLN A 54 5.80 -3.49 2.06
C GLN A 54 4.29 -3.27 2.06
N VAL A 55 3.71 -3.12 3.24
CA VAL A 55 2.27 -2.88 3.40
C VAL A 55 1.88 -1.51 2.83
N ALA A 56 2.69 -0.49 3.03
CA ALA A 56 2.45 0.83 2.43
C ALA A 56 2.35 0.72 0.90
N GLY A 57 3.24 -0.08 0.29
CA GLY A 57 3.20 -0.34 -1.14
C GLY A 57 1.97 -1.12 -1.59
N LEU A 58 1.48 -1.99 -0.73
CA LEU A 58 0.27 -2.79 -1.02
C LEU A 58 -1.00 -1.94 -1.03
N VAL A 59 -1.14 -1.00 -0.08
CA VAL A 59 -2.38 -0.23 0.06
C VAL A 59 -2.43 1.04 -0.79
N SER A 60 -1.28 1.62 -1.13
CA SER A 60 -1.24 2.91 -1.82
C SER A 60 -1.92 2.92 -3.19
N PRO A 61 -1.69 1.93 -4.08
CA PRO A 61 -2.32 1.96 -5.40
C PRO A 61 -3.84 1.85 -5.33
N VAL A 62 -4.36 1.16 -4.34
CA VAL A 62 -5.80 0.97 -4.17
C VAL A 62 -6.48 2.28 -3.81
N GLY A 63 -5.82 3.13 -3.03
CA GLY A 63 -6.36 4.43 -2.66
C GLY A 63 -6.61 5.34 -3.85
N ARG A 64 -5.77 5.22 -4.89
CA ARG A 64 -5.95 6.00 -6.12
C ARG A 64 -7.25 5.66 -6.84
N LEU A 65 -7.69 4.41 -6.73
CA LEU A 65 -8.96 3.98 -7.29
C LEU A 65 -10.14 4.45 -6.47
N LEU A 66 -10.05 4.31 -5.14
CA LEU A 66 -11.18 4.55 -4.24
C LEU A 66 -11.42 6.04 -3.95
N TRP A 67 -10.35 6.82 -3.86
CA TRP A 67 -10.44 8.24 -3.48
C TRP A 67 -9.63 9.12 -4.43
N PRO A 68 -10.05 9.26 -5.69
CA PRO A 68 -9.24 9.94 -6.71
C PRO A 68 -8.97 11.43 -6.44
N GLY A 69 -9.78 12.07 -5.60
CA GLY A 69 -9.57 13.49 -5.27
C GLY A 69 -8.40 13.72 -4.32
N ASP A 70 -8.18 12.81 -3.37
CA ASP A 70 -7.12 12.93 -2.38
C ASP A 70 -6.69 11.53 -1.90
N PRO A 71 -6.10 10.72 -2.79
CA PRO A 71 -5.87 9.31 -2.49
C PRO A 71 -4.91 9.08 -1.34
N ALA A 72 -3.80 9.81 -1.28
CA ALA A 72 -2.77 9.56 -0.27
C ALA A 72 -3.25 9.90 1.14
N ALA A 73 -3.87 11.07 1.32
CA ALA A 73 -4.35 11.50 2.63
C ALA A 73 -5.49 10.61 3.12
N ARG A 74 -6.43 10.27 2.23
CA ARG A 74 -7.57 9.40 2.61
C ARG A 74 -7.10 8.01 2.94
N THR A 75 -6.22 7.42 2.14
CA THR A 75 -5.69 6.10 2.43
C THR A 75 -4.97 6.08 3.77
N ALA A 76 -4.12 7.09 4.02
CA ALA A 76 -3.40 7.20 5.29
C ALA A 76 -4.36 7.24 6.48
N ASP A 77 -5.41 8.06 6.40
CA ASP A 77 -6.39 8.16 7.48
C ASP A 77 -7.16 6.86 7.71
N VAL A 78 -7.51 6.17 6.63
CA VAL A 78 -8.28 4.92 6.70
C VAL A 78 -7.46 3.78 7.32
N VAL A 79 -6.17 3.68 6.98
CA VAL A 79 -5.34 2.56 7.44
C VAL A 79 -4.65 2.81 8.77
N ARG A 80 -4.54 4.05 9.22
CA ARG A 80 -3.78 4.39 10.42
C ARG A 80 -4.24 3.64 11.68
N PRO A 81 -5.54 3.55 11.99
CA PRO A 81 -5.96 2.83 13.19
C PRO A 81 -5.55 1.36 13.20
N LEU A 82 -5.52 0.74 12.05
CA LEU A 82 -5.18 -0.68 11.92
C LEU A 82 -3.67 -0.91 11.78
N LEU A 83 -3.03 -0.16 10.88
CA LEU A 83 -1.64 -0.45 10.47
C LEU A 83 -0.60 0.47 11.11
N GLY A 84 -1.02 1.54 11.75
CA GLY A 84 -0.13 2.39 12.53
C GLY A 84 0.34 3.65 11.84
N ALA A 85 1.00 4.50 12.64
CA ALA A 85 1.41 5.84 12.21
C ALA A 85 2.47 5.82 11.11
N ARG A 86 3.40 4.84 11.16
CA ARG A 86 4.47 4.78 10.15
C ARG A 86 3.94 4.42 8.78
N VAL A 87 3.05 3.42 8.69
CA VAL A 87 2.41 3.06 7.41
C VAL A 87 1.63 4.25 6.87
N ALA A 88 0.83 4.91 7.71
CA ALA A 88 0.06 6.08 7.31
C ALA A 88 0.96 7.21 6.81
N ARG A 89 2.08 7.45 7.49
CA ARG A 89 3.03 8.49 7.08
C ARG A 89 3.66 8.18 5.73
N LEU A 90 4.09 6.94 5.52
CA LEU A 90 4.67 6.52 4.24
C LEU A 90 3.67 6.70 3.09
N VAL A 91 2.44 6.27 3.30
CA VAL A 91 1.38 6.41 2.30
C VAL A 91 1.11 7.88 1.99
N ARG A 92 1.02 8.71 3.02
CA ARG A 92 0.74 10.15 2.85
C ARG A 92 1.88 10.87 2.14
N ARG A 93 3.12 10.64 2.57
CA ARG A 93 4.26 11.41 2.09
C ARG A 93 4.72 11.02 0.69
N GLN A 94 4.45 9.81 0.24
CA GLN A 94 4.86 9.40 -1.10
C GLN A 94 4.26 10.28 -2.21
N ALA A 95 3.14 10.91 -1.94
CA ALA A 95 2.46 11.76 -2.92
C ALA A 95 3.08 13.16 -3.01
N HIS A 96 3.94 13.55 -2.08
CA HIS A 96 4.57 14.87 -2.09
C HIS A 96 5.72 14.90 -3.11
N PRO A 97 5.70 15.86 -4.06
CA PRO A 97 6.79 15.97 -5.03
C PRO A 97 8.14 16.14 -4.34
N GLY A 98 9.11 15.33 -4.73
CA GLY A 98 10.47 15.43 -4.22
C GLY A 98 10.69 14.90 -2.80
N ALA A 99 9.66 14.42 -2.11
CA ALA A 99 9.82 13.89 -0.74
C ALA A 99 10.80 12.71 -0.68
N TRP A 100 10.89 11.93 -1.75
CA TRP A 100 11.75 10.76 -1.86
C TRP A 100 13.24 11.10 -1.98
N VAL A 101 13.60 12.35 -2.29
CA VAL A 101 14.99 12.76 -2.55
C VAL A 101 15.85 12.59 -1.30
N HIS A 102 15.30 12.84 -0.11
CA HIS A 102 16.02 12.78 1.15
C HIS A 102 15.52 11.68 2.09
N ASP A 103 14.77 10.71 1.56
CA ASP A 103 14.17 9.65 2.37
C ASP A 103 14.29 8.33 1.61
N ASP A 104 15.16 7.45 2.10
CA ASP A 104 15.42 6.15 1.45
C ASP A 104 14.18 5.25 1.40
N ASP A 105 13.33 5.31 2.41
CA ASP A 105 12.10 4.52 2.44
C ASP A 105 11.14 4.99 1.35
N LEU A 106 10.98 6.29 1.20
CA LEU A 106 10.13 6.86 0.15
C LEU A 106 10.72 6.61 -1.24
N ALA A 107 12.05 6.67 -1.36
CA ALA A 107 12.72 6.36 -2.62
C ALA A 107 12.48 4.90 -3.03
N SER A 108 12.58 3.97 -2.07
CA SER A 108 12.31 2.56 -2.32
C SER A 108 10.87 2.32 -2.74
N LEU A 109 9.93 2.99 -2.06
CA LEU A 109 8.51 2.89 -2.37
C LEU A 109 8.22 3.39 -3.78
N ARG A 110 8.78 4.55 -4.14
CA ARG A 110 8.62 5.13 -5.47
C ARG A 110 9.19 4.23 -6.56
N GLN A 111 10.39 3.70 -6.35
CA GLN A 111 11.02 2.81 -7.33
C GLN A 111 10.20 1.55 -7.55
N ALA A 112 9.69 0.95 -6.48
CA ALA A 112 8.85 -0.23 -6.59
C ALA A 112 7.54 0.05 -7.31
N ASP A 113 6.91 1.19 -7.01
CA ASP A 113 5.68 1.62 -7.67
C ASP A 113 5.91 1.82 -9.18
N ASP A 114 7.00 2.49 -9.55
CA ASP A 114 7.34 2.72 -10.96
C ASP A 114 7.68 1.43 -11.70
N GLU A 115 8.46 0.55 -11.08
CA GLU A 115 8.78 -0.76 -11.68
C GLU A 115 7.54 -1.63 -11.86
N ALA A 116 6.62 -1.59 -10.90
CA ALA A 116 5.42 -2.40 -10.96
C ALA A 116 4.51 -2.05 -12.13
N ARG A 117 4.62 -0.83 -12.67
CA ARG A 117 3.81 -0.40 -13.82
C ARG A 117 4.13 -1.15 -15.10
N THR A 118 5.39 -1.54 -15.28
CA THR A 118 5.84 -2.21 -16.50
C THR A 118 6.19 -3.67 -16.26
N ALA A 119 6.20 -4.14 -15.02
CA ALA A 119 6.50 -5.51 -14.69
C ALA A 119 5.31 -6.41 -15.01
N ASP A 120 5.60 -7.62 -15.46
CA ASP A 120 4.56 -8.61 -15.78
C ASP A 120 4.78 -9.95 -15.06
N PHE A 121 5.62 -9.96 -14.02
CA PHE A 121 5.83 -11.17 -13.24
C PHE A 121 4.62 -11.51 -12.38
N ASP A 122 4.48 -12.79 -12.06
CA ASP A 122 3.43 -13.26 -11.17
C ASP A 122 3.79 -12.90 -9.71
N ALA A 123 3.04 -11.98 -9.13
CA ALA A 123 3.26 -11.52 -7.77
C ALA A 123 2.42 -12.31 -6.74
N GLY A 124 1.78 -13.39 -7.16
CA GLY A 124 0.96 -14.20 -6.28
C GLY A 124 -0.44 -13.63 -6.08
N VAL A 125 -1.02 -13.97 -4.95
CA VAL A 125 -2.39 -13.55 -4.61
C VAL A 125 -2.40 -12.77 -3.31
N LEU A 126 -3.48 -12.02 -3.09
CA LEU A 126 -3.62 -11.19 -1.90
C LEU A 126 -3.54 -12.00 -0.60
N GLU A 127 -4.04 -13.22 -0.61
CA GLU A 127 -4.00 -14.09 0.57
C GLU A 127 -2.57 -14.33 1.08
N ASP A 128 -1.58 -14.26 0.19
CA ASP A 128 -0.17 -14.39 0.56
C ASP A 128 0.29 -13.27 1.50
N TRP A 129 -0.45 -12.18 1.56
CA TRP A 129 -0.12 -11.01 2.39
C TRP A 129 -0.88 -10.98 3.71
N ARG A 130 -1.79 -11.90 3.94
CA ARG A 130 -2.59 -11.93 5.18
C ARG A 130 -1.71 -11.94 6.43
N THR A 131 -0.70 -12.81 6.47
CA THR A 131 0.20 -12.91 7.63
C THR A 131 0.96 -11.61 7.87
N VAL A 132 1.46 -10.97 6.81
CA VAL A 132 2.18 -9.70 6.93
C VAL A 132 1.26 -8.61 7.48
N LEU A 133 0.03 -8.54 6.97
CA LEU A 133 -0.96 -7.59 7.46
C LEU A 133 -1.32 -7.84 8.93
N GLU A 134 -1.50 -9.10 9.30
CA GLU A 134 -1.82 -9.46 10.69
C GLU A 134 -0.67 -9.12 11.64
N LEU A 135 0.57 -9.37 11.24
CA LEU A 135 1.74 -9.02 12.04
C LEU A 135 1.88 -7.50 12.22
N THR A 136 1.65 -6.76 11.14
CA THR A 136 1.71 -5.29 11.19
C THR A 136 0.61 -4.73 12.09
N ALA A 137 -0.61 -5.24 11.95
CA ALA A 137 -1.74 -4.81 12.78
C ALA A 137 -1.52 -5.18 14.25
N ALA A 138 -1.01 -6.38 14.53
CA ALA A 138 -0.73 -6.83 15.90
C ALA A 138 0.35 -5.97 16.55
N ARG A 139 1.39 -5.61 15.82
CA ARG A 139 2.44 -4.71 16.32
C ARG A 139 1.87 -3.35 16.68
N ASN A 140 1.03 -2.79 15.82
CA ASN A 140 0.39 -1.51 16.08
C ASN A 140 -0.51 -1.57 17.32
N SER A 141 -1.27 -2.64 17.48
CA SER A 141 -2.12 -2.84 18.63
C SER A 141 -1.30 -2.91 19.93
N ARG A 142 -0.17 -3.59 19.93
CA ARG A 142 0.72 -3.66 21.10
C ARG A 142 1.32 -2.30 21.44
N LEU A 143 1.71 -1.52 20.43
CA LEU A 143 2.26 -0.18 20.66
C LEU A 143 1.20 0.75 21.26
N GLY A 144 -0.04 0.65 20.82
CA GLY A 144 -1.15 1.41 21.37
C GLY A 144 -1.51 1.00 22.81
N ALA A 145 -1.29 -0.26 23.16
CA ALA A 145 -1.63 -0.80 24.49
C ALA A 145 -0.60 -0.42 25.57
N VAL A 146 0.55 0.09 25.19
CA VAL A 146 1.63 0.44 26.12
C VAL A 146 1.43 1.83 26.75
N ASP A 147 0.49 2.59 26.29
CA ASP A 147 0.19 3.92 26.83
C ASP A 147 -0.45 3.87 28.21
#